data_d613df6306c359ad20ce71174356625f
#
_entry.id   d613df6306c359ad20ce71174356625f
#
_cell.length_a   1.000
_cell.length_b   1.000
_cell.length_c   1.000
_cell.angle_alpha   90.00
_cell.angle_beta   90.00
_cell.angle_gamma   90.00
#
_symmetry.space_group_name_H-M   'P 1'
#
loop_
_entity.id
_entity.type
_entity.pdbx_description
1 polymer ?
#
loop_
_entity_poly.entity_id
_entity_poly.type
_entity_poly.pdbx_seq_one_letter_code
_entity_poly.pdbx_strand_id
1 'polypeptide(L)'
;HKAIRRQRQMCIRDSNKLKLNHGNADDMFDYTDESDGTKRLFDLIPLFYENRKVSVTLIDEIDRSLHTNLTRKFLELFYRTDEKKDCQLIATTHDSNLLDLDLLRKDEIWFVERQNDHNSKVFSLNKFKERFDKKIDKEYLIGRYGAIPIFDDKFVLEKINEE
;
A
#
# COMPACT_ATOMS: atom_id res chain seq x y z
N HIS A 1 -5.87 -53.46 33.35
CA HIS A 1 -4.94 -52.55 32.71
C HIS A 1 -5.64 -51.18 32.51
N LYS A 2 -5.37 -50.24 33.41
CA LYS A 2 -5.82 -48.85 33.27
C LYS A 2 -4.82 -48.15 32.35
N ALA A 3 -5.25 -47.80 31.14
CA ALA A 3 -4.50 -46.93 30.22
C ALA A 3 -4.54 -45.50 30.77
N ILE A 4 -3.40 -45.03 31.25
CA ILE A 4 -3.22 -43.62 31.63
C ILE A 4 -3.14 -42.80 30.34
N ARG A 5 -4.25 -42.11 30.01
CA ARG A 5 -4.29 -41.16 28.92
C ARG A 5 -3.51 -39.91 29.38
N ARG A 6 -2.23 -39.83 28.97
CA ARG A 6 -1.45 -38.59 29.10
C ARG A 6 -2.10 -37.53 28.20
N GLN A 7 -2.88 -36.66 28.81
CA GLN A 7 -3.20 -35.38 28.17
C GLN A 7 -1.88 -34.64 27.94
N ARG A 8 -1.49 -34.52 26.68
CA ARG A 8 -0.49 -33.53 26.30
C ARG A 8 -1.13 -32.16 26.57
N GLN A 9 -0.77 -31.54 27.69
CA GLN A 9 -0.91 -30.10 27.87
C GLN A 9 -0.07 -29.47 26.74
N MET A 10 -0.77 -28.97 25.71
CA MET A 10 -0.19 -28.10 24.73
C MET A 10 0.18 -26.83 25.52
N CYS A 11 1.46 -26.68 25.86
CA CYS A 11 1.97 -25.42 26.37
C CYS A 11 1.62 -24.36 25.32
N ILE A 12 0.63 -23.54 25.62
CA ILE A 12 0.41 -22.26 24.95
C ILE A 12 1.71 -21.51 25.21
N ARG A 13 2.57 -21.41 24.20
CA ARG A 13 3.72 -20.52 24.23
C ARG A 13 3.13 -19.14 24.55
N ASP A 14 3.62 -18.53 25.62
CA ASP A 14 3.31 -17.15 25.94
C ASP A 14 3.54 -16.34 24.67
N SER A 15 2.46 -15.95 24.01
CA SER A 15 2.55 -15.08 22.85
C SER A 15 2.96 -13.71 23.41
N ASN A 16 4.13 -13.23 23.02
CA ASN A 16 4.55 -11.88 23.34
C ASN A 16 3.46 -10.93 22.85
N LYS A 17 2.72 -10.33 23.78
CA LYS A 17 1.69 -9.35 23.45
C LYS A 17 2.39 -8.00 23.25
N LEU A 18 2.26 -7.47 22.06
CA LEU A 18 2.69 -6.11 21.76
C LEU A 18 1.69 -5.13 22.36
N LYS A 19 2.18 -4.21 23.17
CA LYS A 19 1.39 -3.12 23.75
C LYS A 19 1.99 -1.78 23.32
N LEU A 20 1.11 -0.82 23.09
CA LEU A 20 1.46 0.51 22.68
C LEU A 20 1.11 1.53 23.76
N ASN A 21 1.97 2.54 23.89
CA ASN A 21 1.78 3.67 24.78
C ASN A 21 1.55 4.94 23.93
N HIS A 22 0.43 5.62 24.18
CA HIS A 22 0.06 6.86 23.50
C HIS A 22 0.51 8.13 24.26
N GLY A 23 1.55 8.03 25.07
CA GLY A 23 2.15 9.17 25.79
C GLY A 23 1.80 9.23 27.27
N ASN A 24 0.92 8.38 27.77
CA ASN A 24 0.65 8.22 29.20
C ASN A 24 1.15 6.83 29.64
N ALA A 25 2.10 6.79 30.58
CA ALA A 25 2.77 5.56 31.00
C ALA A 25 1.83 4.49 31.57
N ASP A 26 0.69 4.92 32.11
CA ASP A 26 -0.29 4.04 32.74
C ASP A 26 -1.30 3.45 31.76
N ASP A 27 -1.39 4.01 30.53
CA ASP A 27 -2.35 3.58 29.52
C ASP A 27 -1.65 2.78 28.39
N MET A 28 -1.62 1.47 28.59
CA MET A 28 -1.07 0.52 27.60
C MET A 28 -2.19 -0.17 26.83
N PHE A 29 -2.26 0.09 25.54
CA PHE A 29 -3.24 -0.52 24.62
C PHE A 29 -2.69 -1.80 24.02
N ASP A 30 -3.51 -2.83 23.88
CA ASP A 30 -3.12 -4.02 23.12
C ASP A 30 -3.07 -3.66 21.62
N TYR A 31 -2.11 -4.21 20.89
CA TYR A 31 -1.99 -3.99 19.42
C TYR A 31 -3.29 -4.31 18.67
N THR A 32 -4.07 -5.26 19.15
CA THR A 32 -5.38 -5.64 18.59
C THR A 32 -6.41 -4.52 18.62
N ASP A 33 -6.29 -3.62 19.61
CA ASP A 33 -7.23 -2.52 19.83
C ASP A 33 -6.86 -1.25 19.07
N GLU A 34 -5.68 -1.28 18.42
CA GLU A 34 -5.19 -0.16 17.61
C GLU A 34 -6.01 0.03 16.33
N SER A 35 -5.94 1.27 15.79
CA SER A 35 -6.53 1.58 14.48
C SER A 35 -5.84 0.80 13.36
N ASP A 36 -6.55 0.56 12.26
CA ASP A 36 -5.96 -0.09 11.09
C ASP A 36 -4.79 0.69 10.51
N GLY A 37 -4.83 2.04 10.60
CA GLY A 37 -3.71 2.88 10.18
C GLY A 37 -2.46 2.67 11.04
N THR A 38 -2.63 2.58 12.37
CA THR A 38 -1.52 2.26 13.29
C THR A 38 -0.95 0.88 12.98
N LYS A 39 -1.81 -0.13 12.81
CA LYS A 39 -1.39 -1.49 12.43
C LYS A 39 -0.62 -1.49 11.12
N ARG A 40 -1.10 -0.76 10.12
CA ARG A 40 -0.42 -0.64 8.81
C ARG A 40 0.97 -0.01 8.94
N LEU A 41 1.14 1.01 9.76
CA LEU A 41 2.46 1.60 10.03
C LEU A 41 3.41 0.58 10.66
N PHE A 42 2.94 -0.24 11.60
CA PHE A 42 3.75 -1.31 12.19
C PHE A 42 4.21 -2.34 11.14
N ASP A 43 3.39 -2.64 10.15
CA ASP A 43 3.77 -3.54 9.05
C ASP A 43 4.86 -2.93 8.16
N LEU A 44 4.88 -1.61 8.01
CA LEU A 44 5.82 -0.89 7.13
C LEU A 44 7.14 -0.51 7.83
N ILE A 45 7.12 -0.20 9.13
CA ILE A 45 8.30 0.21 9.91
C ILE A 45 9.48 -0.76 9.80
N PRO A 46 9.31 -2.10 9.86
CA PRO A 46 10.41 -3.05 9.75
C PRO A 46 11.24 -2.89 8.47
N LEU A 47 10.64 -2.37 7.38
CA LEU A 47 11.33 -2.15 6.12
C LEU A 47 12.47 -1.14 6.22
N PHE A 48 12.48 -0.28 7.23
CA PHE A 48 13.57 0.68 7.49
C PHE A 48 14.75 0.06 8.27
N TYR A 49 14.49 -1.00 9.03
CA TYR A 49 15.49 -1.61 9.93
C TYR A 49 16.10 -2.89 9.38
N GLU A 50 15.52 -3.46 8.34
CA GLU A 50 16.06 -4.68 7.75
C GLU A 50 17.36 -4.37 6.99
N ASN A 51 18.46 -4.89 7.52
CA ASN A 51 19.81 -4.76 6.97
C ASN A 51 20.00 -5.77 5.81
N ARG A 52 19.18 -5.65 4.77
CA ARG A 52 19.24 -6.52 3.59
C ARG A 52 20.18 -5.91 2.56
N LYS A 53 21.21 -6.66 2.17
CA LYS A 53 22.18 -6.21 1.16
C LYS A 53 21.56 -6.02 -0.22
N VAL A 54 20.62 -6.90 -0.60
CA VAL A 54 19.84 -6.82 -1.85
C VAL A 54 18.45 -7.36 -1.56
N SER A 55 17.41 -6.60 -1.84
CA SER A 55 16.04 -7.08 -1.65
C SER A 55 15.06 -6.41 -2.61
N VAL A 56 14.01 -7.15 -2.98
CA VAL A 56 12.84 -6.62 -3.66
C VAL A 56 11.67 -6.75 -2.70
N THR A 57 11.04 -5.64 -2.39
CA THR A 57 9.84 -5.59 -1.55
C THR A 57 8.63 -5.28 -2.41
N LEU A 58 7.60 -6.14 -2.31
CA LEU A 58 6.32 -5.93 -2.98
C LEU A 58 5.28 -5.55 -1.92
N ILE A 59 4.58 -4.43 -2.14
CA ILE A 59 3.52 -3.97 -1.26
C ILE A 59 2.27 -3.72 -2.09
N ASP A 60 1.22 -4.47 -1.81
CA ASP A 60 -0.08 -4.22 -2.41
C ASP A 60 -0.85 -3.20 -1.57
N GLU A 61 -1.49 -2.22 -2.25
CA GLU A 61 -2.23 -1.12 -1.63
C GLU A 61 -1.42 -0.44 -0.51
N ILE A 62 -0.31 0.21 -0.87
CA ILE A 62 0.58 0.88 0.10
C ILE A 62 -0.15 1.96 0.92
N ASP A 63 -1.15 2.60 0.32
CA ASP A 63 -1.99 3.64 0.89
C ASP A 63 -3.14 3.11 1.77
N ARG A 64 -3.34 1.78 1.82
CA ARG A 64 -4.43 1.18 2.59
C ARG A 64 -4.41 1.61 4.05
N SER A 65 -5.54 2.16 4.51
CA SER A 65 -5.75 2.66 5.88
C SER A 65 -4.81 3.79 6.32
N LEU A 66 -4.04 4.37 5.39
CA LEU A 66 -3.13 5.49 5.66
C LEU A 66 -3.64 6.77 5.01
N HIS A 67 -3.38 7.90 5.68
CA HIS A 67 -3.54 9.20 5.05
C HIS A 67 -2.43 9.41 3.99
N THR A 68 -2.77 10.00 2.83
CA THR A 68 -1.84 10.28 1.72
C THR A 68 -0.49 10.84 2.17
N ASN A 69 -0.50 11.81 3.10
CA ASN A 69 0.73 12.41 3.60
C ASN A 69 1.64 11.43 4.36
N LEU A 70 1.06 10.41 5.03
CA LEU A 70 1.85 9.38 5.69
C LEU A 70 2.47 8.42 4.67
N THR A 71 1.72 8.01 3.67
CA THR A 71 2.22 7.19 2.56
C THR A 71 3.33 7.90 1.81
N ARG A 72 3.12 9.19 1.48
CA ARG A 72 4.15 10.03 0.87
C ARG A 72 5.41 10.10 1.74
N LYS A 73 5.25 10.35 3.04
CA LYS A 73 6.37 10.43 3.97
C LYS A 73 7.13 9.12 4.12
N PHE A 74 6.42 7.99 4.10
CA PHE A 74 7.03 6.67 4.07
C PHE A 74 7.92 6.51 2.83
N LEU A 75 7.41 6.84 1.63
CA LEU A 75 8.18 6.75 0.38
C LEU A 75 9.42 7.67 0.42
N GLU A 76 9.27 8.93 0.86
CA GLU A 76 10.39 9.85 1.01
C GLU A 76 11.49 9.29 1.92
N LEU A 77 11.11 8.72 3.06
CA LEU A 77 12.05 8.11 4.00
C LEU A 77 12.71 6.87 3.41
N PHE A 78 11.94 6.04 2.69
CA PHE A 78 12.46 4.85 2.04
C PHE A 78 13.55 5.20 1.02
N TYR A 79 13.35 6.23 0.20
CA TYR A 79 14.34 6.68 -0.80
C TYR A 79 15.55 7.39 -0.19
N ARG A 80 15.38 8.04 0.97
CA ARG A 80 16.48 8.76 1.63
C ARG A 80 17.42 7.85 2.42
N THR A 81 17.03 6.64 2.71
CA THR A 81 17.84 5.72 3.52
C THR A 81 18.97 5.15 2.67
N ASP A 82 20.16 5.75 2.77
CA ASP A 82 21.37 5.42 1.98
C ASP A 82 21.80 3.94 2.09
N GLU A 83 21.46 3.28 3.18
CA GLU A 83 21.77 1.87 3.43
C GLU A 83 21.03 0.90 2.49
N LYS A 84 20.04 1.42 1.71
CA LYS A 84 19.16 0.62 0.84
C LYS A 84 19.40 0.82 -0.65
N LYS A 85 20.60 1.21 -1.06
CA LYS A 85 20.93 1.44 -2.49
C LYS A 85 20.64 0.24 -3.39
N ASP A 86 20.68 -0.97 -2.83
CA ASP A 86 20.41 -2.21 -3.57
C ASP A 86 19.00 -2.77 -3.30
N CYS A 87 18.10 -1.99 -2.71
CA CYS A 87 16.73 -2.40 -2.43
C CYS A 87 15.75 -1.80 -3.45
N GLN A 88 14.86 -2.63 -3.97
CA GLN A 88 13.78 -2.20 -4.85
C GLN A 88 12.44 -2.31 -4.12
N LEU A 89 11.63 -1.25 -4.21
CA LEU A 89 10.24 -1.25 -3.77
C LEU A 89 9.32 -1.26 -4.99
N ILE A 90 8.42 -2.22 -5.05
CA ILE A 90 7.32 -2.27 -5.99
C ILE A 90 6.03 -2.15 -5.18
N ALA A 91 5.27 -1.09 -5.38
CA ALA A 91 4.05 -0.86 -4.63
C ALA A 91 2.89 -0.55 -5.57
N THR A 92 1.69 -1.08 -5.25
CA THR A 92 0.45 -0.65 -5.88
C THR A 92 -0.24 0.40 -5.02
N THR A 93 -1.01 1.29 -5.64
CA THR A 93 -1.78 2.33 -4.95
C THR A 93 -3.00 2.75 -5.77
N HIS A 94 -4.04 3.18 -5.08
CA HIS A 94 -5.19 3.86 -5.68
C HIS A 94 -5.16 5.38 -5.46
N ASP A 95 -4.15 5.89 -4.73
CA ASP A 95 -4.03 7.30 -4.41
C ASP A 95 -3.31 8.08 -5.52
N SER A 96 -4.09 8.80 -6.32
CA SER A 96 -3.56 9.65 -7.41
C SER A 96 -2.66 10.78 -6.93
N ASN A 97 -2.74 11.19 -5.66
CA ASN A 97 -1.89 12.25 -5.11
C ASN A 97 -0.42 11.81 -4.97
N LEU A 98 -0.14 10.50 -5.08
CA LEU A 98 1.23 9.99 -5.13
C LEU A 98 1.87 10.12 -6.52
N LEU A 99 1.11 10.53 -7.55
CA LEU A 99 1.61 10.83 -8.89
C LEU A 99 2.31 12.20 -8.91
N ASP A 100 3.48 12.27 -8.28
CA ASP A 100 4.26 13.48 -8.08
C ASP A 100 5.71 13.25 -8.53
N LEU A 101 6.18 14.07 -9.47
CA LEU A 101 7.55 13.98 -9.99
C LEU A 101 8.62 14.55 -9.05
N ASP A 102 8.21 15.24 -8.00
CA ASP A 102 9.13 15.62 -6.92
C ASP A 102 9.44 14.42 -6.01
N LEU A 103 8.58 13.39 -6.04
CA LEU A 103 8.71 12.17 -5.27
C LEU A 103 9.25 11.00 -6.11
N LEU A 104 8.73 10.82 -7.32
CA LEU A 104 8.97 9.66 -8.19
C LEU A 104 9.45 10.11 -9.56
N ARG A 105 10.34 9.32 -10.19
CA ARG A 105 10.72 9.53 -11.59
C ARG A 105 9.64 8.98 -12.50
N LYS A 106 9.58 9.47 -13.75
CA LYS A 106 8.62 9.01 -14.77
C LYS A 106 8.72 7.52 -15.07
N ASP A 107 9.92 6.97 -15.04
CA ASP A 107 10.18 5.55 -15.28
C ASP A 107 9.80 4.65 -14.09
N GLU A 108 9.58 5.25 -12.92
CA GLU A 108 9.11 4.56 -11.72
C GLU A 108 7.58 4.51 -11.63
N ILE A 109 6.86 5.34 -12.39
CA ILE A 109 5.39 5.37 -12.40
C ILE A 109 4.85 4.47 -13.50
N TRP A 110 4.02 3.51 -13.12
CA TRP A 110 3.40 2.54 -14.00
C TRP A 110 1.90 2.52 -13.81
N PHE A 111 1.17 2.42 -14.91
CA PHE A 111 -0.28 2.29 -14.94
C PHE A 111 -0.69 0.87 -15.30
N VAL A 112 -1.77 0.39 -14.68
CA VAL A 112 -2.40 -0.89 -15.00
C VAL A 112 -3.82 -0.61 -15.48
N GLU A 113 -4.13 -0.99 -16.71
CA GLU A 113 -5.41 -0.77 -17.34
C GLU A 113 -6.06 -2.09 -17.71
N ARG A 114 -7.31 -2.29 -17.31
CA ARG A 114 -8.10 -3.44 -17.74
C ARG A 114 -8.65 -3.18 -19.14
N GLN A 115 -8.41 -4.09 -20.05
CA GLN A 115 -8.91 -4.03 -21.42
C GLN A 115 -10.30 -4.71 -21.52
N ASN A 116 -11.04 -4.43 -22.60
CA ASN A 116 -12.36 -5.01 -22.86
C ASN A 116 -12.35 -6.54 -23.02
N ASP A 117 -11.22 -7.12 -23.42
CA ASP A 117 -10.99 -8.56 -23.55
C ASP A 117 -10.60 -9.23 -22.20
N HIS A 118 -10.78 -8.52 -21.08
CA HIS A 118 -10.45 -8.93 -19.71
C HIS A 118 -8.96 -9.06 -19.42
N ASN A 119 -8.07 -8.77 -20.36
CA ASN A 119 -6.64 -8.70 -20.13
C ASN A 119 -6.26 -7.39 -19.41
N SER A 120 -5.13 -7.41 -18.72
CA SER A 120 -4.54 -6.21 -18.13
C SER A 120 -3.33 -5.78 -18.93
N LYS A 121 -3.23 -4.48 -19.18
CA LYS A 121 -2.09 -3.84 -19.85
C LYS A 121 -1.33 -2.99 -18.85
N VAL A 122 -0.01 -3.17 -18.83
CA VAL A 122 0.90 -2.40 -17.95
C VAL A 122 1.77 -1.49 -18.82
N PHE A 123 1.88 -0.23 -18.45
CA PHE A 123 2.71 0.73 -19.19
C PHE A 123 3.22 1.84 -18.28
N SER A 124 4.43 2.34 -18.57
CA SER A 124 5.07 3.41 -17.79
C SER A 124 4.61 4.79 -18.25
N LEU A 125 4.57 5.75 -17.31
CA LEU A 125 4.39 7.17 -17.61
C LEU A 125 5.46 7.69 -18.56
N ASN A 126 6.65 7.11 -18.57
CA ASN A 126 7.74 7.48 -19.48
C ASN A 126 7.42 7.26 -20.96
N LYS A 127 6.37 6.48 -21.29
CA LYS A 127 5.86 6.29 -22.64
C LYS A 127 5.29 7.58 -23.25
N PHE A 128 4.85 8.51 -22.42
CA PHE A 128 4.27 9.78 -22.83
C PHE A 128 5.39 10.83 -22.99
N LYS A 129 5.58 11.34 -24.19
CA LYS A 129 6.68 12.25 -24.55
C LYS A 129 6.45 13.72 -24.18
N GLU A 130 5.36 14.03 -23.51
CA GLU A 130 4.97 15.40 -23.23
C GLU A 130 5.83 16.06 -22.15
N ARG A 131 5.89 17.41 -22.19
CA ARG A 131 6.42 18.22 -21.09
C ARG A 131 5.38 18.17 -19.95
N PHE A 132 5.80 17.65 -18.80
CA PHE A 132 4.97 17.58 -17.61
C PHE A 132 5.11 18.87 -16.79
N ASP A 133 4.71 20.00 -17.37
CA ASP A 133 4.63 21.28 -16.67
C ASP A 133 3.36 21.36 -15.79
N LYS A 134 2.46 20.37 -15.94
CA LYS A 134 1.22 20.25 -15.21
C LYS A 134 1.28 19.14 -14.17
N LYS A 135 0.45 19.25 -13.16
CA LYS A 135 0.29 18.21 -12.13
C LYS A 135 -0.23 16.93 -12.75
N ILE A 136 0.56 15.86 -12.69
CA ILE A 136 0.26 14.56 -13.30
C ILE A 136 -1.00 13.94 -12.69
N ASP A 137 -1.21 14.14 -11.39
CA ASP A 137 -2.40 13.72 -10.66
C ASP A 137 -3.69 14.20 -11.34
N LYS A 138 -3.74 15.48 -11.74
CA LYS A 138 -4.91 16.06 -12.40
C LYS A 138 -5.08 15.53 -13.83
N GLU A 139 -4.00 15.38 -14.58
CA GLU A 139 -4.03 14.85 -15.93
C GLU A 139 -4.46 13.36 -15.93
N TYR A 140 -4.07 12.59 -14.91
CA TYR A 140 -4.52 11.22 -14.71
C TYR A 140 -6.03 11.17 -14.45
N LEU A 141 -6.54 11.99 -13.53
CA LEU A 141 -7.96 11.99 -13.15
C LEU A 141 -8.89 12.38 -14.30
N ILE A 142 -8.42 13.17 -15.27
CA ILE A 142 -9.19 13.47 -16.50
C ILE A 142 -9.00 12.41 -17.61
N GLY A 143 -8.32 11.31 -17.32
CA GLY A 143 -8.16 10.17 -18.23
C GLY A 143 -7.09 10.30 -19.29
N ARG A 144 -6.21 11.32 -19.22
CA ARG A 144 -5.21 11.58 -20.25
C ARG A 144 -4.23 10.42 -20.48
N TYR A 145 -3.92 9.68 -19.43
CA TYR A 145 -3.02 8.53 -19.47
C TYR A 145 -3.76 7.20 -19.62
N GLY A 146 -5.10 7.20 -19.64
CA GLY A 146 -5.88 5.96 -19.49
C GLY A 146 -5.86 5.43 -18.04
N ALA A 147 -6.16 4.14 -17.90
CA ALA A 147 -6.11 3.42 -16.62
C ALA A 147 -6.99 4.03 -15.50
N ILE A 148 -8.04 4.78 -15.86
CA ILE A 148 -9.05 5.26 -14.92
C ILE A 148 -10.26 4.33 -14.94
N PRO A 149 -10.96 4.14 -13.79
CA PRO A 149 -12.23 3.44 -13.76
C PRO A 149 -13.26 4.17 -14.62
N ILE A 150 -13.88 3.45 -15.56
CA ILE A 150 -15.01 3.98 -16.35
C ILE A 150 -16.28 3.46 -15.70
N PHE A 151 -17.11 4.36 -15.22
CA PHE A 151 -18.46 4.04 -14.72
C PHE A 151 -19.43 4.14 -15.91
N ASP A 152 -20.13 3.04 -16.20
CA ASP A 152 -21.27 3.04 -17.13
C ASP A 152 -22.56 3.31 -16.33
N ASP A 153 -22.95 4.58 -16.28
CA ASP A 153 -24.15 5.03 -15.55
C ASP A 153 -25.43 4.42 -16.14
N LYS A 154 -25.42 3.97 -17.40
CA LYS A 154 -26.62 3.40 -18.06
C LYS A 154 -27.08 2.12 -17.37
N PHE A 155 -26.15 1.26 -16.97
CA PHE A 155 -26.48 0.01 -16.28
C PHE A 155 -27.19 0.24 -14.94
N VAL A 156 -26.79 1.29 -14.21
CA VAL A 156 -27.38 1.64 -12.92
C VAL A 156 -28.76 2.26 -13.11
N LEU A 157 -28.92 3.14 -14.10
CA LEU A 157 -30.18 3.84 -14.38
C LEU A 157 -31.26 2.90 -14.96
N GLU A 158 -30.87 1.92 -15.75
CA GLU A 158 -31.79 0.90 -16.26
C GLU A 158 -32.40 0.05 -15.13
N LYS A 159 -31.59 -0.34 -14.15
CA LYS A 159 -32.03 -1.11 -12.98
C LYS A 159 -32.95 -0.32 -12.04
N ILE A 160 -32.75 0.98 -11.90
CA ILE A 160 -33.62 1.83 -11.06
C ILE A 160 -34.98 2.08 -11.72
N ASN A 161 -35.08 2.07 -13.05
CA ASN A 161 -36.32 2.29 -13.79
C ASN A 161 -37.15 1.01 -13.99
N GLU A 162 -36.62 -0.16 -13.64
CA GLU A 162 -37.30 -1.46 -13.67
C GLU A 162 -38.04 -1.81 -12.36
N GLU A 163 -37.87 -1.04 -11.27
CA GLU A 163 -38.60 -1.12 -9.99
C GLU A 163 -39.75 -0.08 -9.92
#